data_83472a46f2392476818112f085bc1c95
#
_entry.id   83472a46f2392476818112f085bc1c95
#
_cell.length_a   1.000
_cell.length_b   1.000
_cell.length_c   1.000
_cell.angle_alpha   90.00
_cell.angle_beta   90.00
_cell.angle_gamma   90.00
#
_symmetry.space_group_name_H-M   'P 1'
#
loop_
_entity.id
_entity.type
_entity.pdbx_description
1 polymer ?
#
loop_
_entity_poly.entity_id
_entity_poly.type
_entity_poly.pdbx_seq_one_letter_code
_entity_poly.pdbx_strand_id
1 'polypeptide(L)'
;WVYQGLILNCFQILPVATAFVGFAIARWQYKGGKKSAAVVTGMAVVLAVWGLFLVVHAGDDWRTAMRYKFLAKETLPDVDQNGVRFTPFDVAYNDMIQKFGSAEFSISRNRMHAVDIDGSVGFVAPVTPEGVVGTFFWKQDGFMVFSDQPGLQPTNRVKRVKQPFASGEGMLILDDIWRSLYLRDPFCFYPEIYYLQVGAEEFVAVAPKIRYAYEFPCYWVPYWAGTTIVDSSGKVDSLTREEAIADPRFKGKRLFPQSLARTIVESQKFDEGFFSGFYQRPGLIRIPVLPGGQQMPYLYRTHDGKDLYVIATEPAGNSSALFRLYMIDAHNGALSVWELDPAKGILGPDRAGERVKSISGYTWGYTHDLLESFPLPHQGILYWKYTVSVISGTGITFTAVVNTTNGEIEIFHSREDFDDWLAGRARKKPQGFTPEMEKEMQDIRALLQGALKKIEKISF
;
A
#
# COMPACT_ATOMS: atom_id res chain seq x y z
N TRP A 1 6.39 -9.75 -17.93
CA TRP A 1 5.50 -10.87 -17.63
C TRP A 1 6.08 -12.22 -18.08
N VAL A 2 6.50 -12.37 -19.36
CA VAL A 2 7.06 -13.63 -19.86
C VAL A 2 8.39 -13.96 -19.18
N TYR A 3 9.28 -12.99 -18.98
CA TYR A 3 10.55 -13.17 -18.29
C TYR A 3 10.39 -13.47 -16.80
N GLN A 4 9.48 -12.77 -16.12
CA GLN A 4 9.12 -13.04 -14.72
C GLN A 4 8.55 -14.45 -14.57
N GLY A 5 7.65 -14.83 -15.48
CA GLY A 5 7.11 -16.17 -15.51
C GLY A 5 8.17 -17.24 -15.76
N LEU A 6 9.17 -17.00 -16.61
CA LEU A 6 10.25 -17.93 -16.88
C LEU A 6 11.19 -18.11 -15.68
N ILE A 7 11.60 -17.01 -15.02
CA ILE A 7 12.47 -17.09 -13.84
C ILE A 7 11.75 -17.76 -12.69
N LEU A 8 10.52 -17.32 -12.34
CA LEU A 8 9.71 -17.95 -11.30
C LEU A 8 9.37 -19.42 -11.62
N ASN A 9 9.16 -19.75 -12.90
CA ASN A 9 8.87 -21.12 -13.32
C ASN A 9 10.13 -22.02 -13.37
N CYS A 10 11.33 -21.48 -13.56
CA CYS A 10 12.57 -22.26 -13.37
C CYS A 10 12.72 -22.80 -11.94
N PHE A 11 12.14 -22.12 -10.94
CA PHE A 11 12.13 -22.58 -9.55
C PHE A 11 11.11 -23.69 -9.28
N GLN A 12 10.19 -23.92 -10.20
CA GLN A 12 9.21 -25.01 -10.13
C GLN A 12 9.70 -26.29 -10.82
N ILE A 13 10.96 -26.36 -11.25
CA ILE A 13 11.51 -27.53 -11.96
C ILE A 13 11.37 -28.80 -11.11
N LEU A 14 11.65 -28.74 -9.82
CA LEU A 14 11.57 -29.91 -8.94
C LEU A 14 10.13 -30.44 -8.79
N PRO A 15 9.12 -29.63 -8.49
CA PRO A 15 7.71 -30.07 -8.52
C PRO A 15 7.29 -30.61 -9.89
N VAL A 16 7.69 -29.94 -10.97
CA VAL A 16 7.35 -30.35 -12.34
C VAL A 16 8.00 -31.69 -12.68
N ALA A 17 9.29 -31.86 -12.37
CA ALA A 17 10.00 -33.12 -12.59
C ALA A 17 9.35 -34.28 -11.79
N THR A 18 8.99 -34.04 -10.52
CA THR A 18 8.27 -35.02 -9.67
C THR A 18 6.91 -35.38 -10.28
N ALA A 19 6.18 -34.40 -10.81
CA ALA A 19 4.91 -34.65 -11.49
C ALA A 19 5.09 -35.51 -12.75
N PHE A 20 6.11 -35.25 -13.56
CA PHE A 20 6.40 -36.04 -14.76
C PHE A 20 6.76 -37.48 -14.43
N VAL A 21 7.64 -37.73 -13.45
CA VAL A 21 8.04 -39.07 -13.01
C VAL A 21 6.82 -39.82 -12.50
N GLY A 22 6.01 -39.19 -11.64
CA GLY A 22 4.81 -39.83 -11.10
C GLY A 22 3.76 -40.13 -12.15
N PHE A 23 3.57 -39.23 -13.12
CA PHE A 23 2.67 -39.48 -14.26
C PHE A 23 3.14 -40.64 -15.13
N ALA A 24 4.46 -40.76 -15.36
CA ALA A 24 5.03 -41.89 -16.09
C ALA A 24 4.79 -43.22 -15.38
N ILE A 25 4.96 -43.28 -14.05
CA ILE A 25 4.70 -44.45 -13.24
C ILE A 25 3.20 -44.81 -13.28
N ALA A 26 2.30 -43.84 -13.10
CA ALA A 26 0.85 -44.08 -13.16
C ALA A 26 0.42 -44.60 -14.54
N ARG A 27 0.96 -44.07 -15.61
CA ARG A 27 0.72 -44.53 -16.99
C ARG A 27 1.21 -45.95 -17.22
N TRP A 28 2.40 -46.28 -16.68
CA TRP A 28 2.93 -47.66 -16.77
C TRP A 28 2.03 -48.66 -16.03
N GLN A 29 1.58 -48.35 -14.81
CA GLN A 29 0.64 -49.15 -14.03
C GLN A 29 -0.70 -49.31 -14.75
N TYR A 30 -1.21 -48.25 -15.36
CA TYR A 30 -2.46 -48.29 -16.13
C TYR A 30 -2.37 -49.20 -17.35
N LYS A 31 -1.26 -49.19 -18.10
CA LYS A 31 -0.98 -50.07 -19.23
C LYS A 31 -0.89 -51.56 -18.78
N GLY A 32 -0.39 -51.79 -17.57
CA GLY A 32 -0.32 -53.13 -16.96
C GLY A 32 -1.65 -53.66 -16.38
N GLY A 33 -2.77 -52.98 -16.66
CA GLY A 33 -4.10 -53.40 -16.19
C GLY A 33 -4.43 -53.03 -14.74
N LYS A 34 -3.54 -52.38 -14.02
CA LYS A 34 -3.67 -51.98 -12.61
C LYS A 34 -4.33 -50.58 -12.47
N LYS A 35 -5.57 -50.42 -12.94
CA LYS A 35 -6.26 -49.11 -13.00
C LYS A 35 -6.42 -48.44 -11.64
N SER A 36 -6.80 -49.18 -10.60
CA SER A 36 -6.93 -48.63 -9.23
C SER A 36 -5.59 -48.16 -8.66
N ALA A 37 -4.53 -48.93 -8.89
CA ALA A 37 -3.17 -48.55 -8.49
C ALA A 37 -2.70 -47.30 -9.21
N ALA A 38 -2.99 -47.17 -10.50
CA ALA A 38 -2.65 -46.00 -11.28
C ALA A 38 -3.34 -44.71 -10.77
N VAL A 39 -4.61 -44.79 -10.37
CA VAL A 39 -5.36 -43.68 -9.76
C VAL A 39 -4.77 -43.28 -8.41
N VAL A 40 -4.50 -44.25 -7.53
CA VAL A 40 -3.87 -43.97 -6.21
C VAL A 40 -2.49 -43.36 -6.37
N THR A 41 -1.68 -43.89 -7.28
CA THR A 41 -0.34 -43.30 -7.57
C THR A 41 -0.46 -41.89 -8.12
N GLY A 42 -1.39 -41.63 -9.03
CA GLY A 42 -1.65 -40.30 -9.57
C GLY A 42 -2.03 -39.28 -8.47
N MET A 43 -2.96 -39.66 -7.59
CA MET A 43 -3.35 -38.84 -6.43
C MET A 43 -2.18 -38.59 -5.46
N ALA A 44 -1.42 -39.63 -5.13
CA ALA A 44 -0.25 -39.51 -4.25
C ALA A 44 0.80 -38.55 -4.83
N VAL A 45 1.03 -38.61 -6.15
CA VAL A 45 1.95 -37.68 -6.82
C VAL A 45 1.45 -36.24 -6.79
N VAL A 46 0.16 -36.00 -7.04
CA VAL A 46 -0.42 -34.66 -6.96
C VAL A 46 -0.26 -34.09 -5.54
N LEU A 47 -0.55 -34.89 -4.52
CA LEU A 47 -0.39 -34.47 -3.12
C LEU A 47 1.10 -34.22 -2.77
N ALA A 48 2.01 -35.07 -3.25
CA ALA A 48 3.44 -34.91 -3.01
C ALA A 48 3.98 -33.63 -3.70
N VAL A 49 3.57 -33.37 -4.94
CA VAL A 49 3.95 -32.15 -5.68
C VAL A 49 3.40 -30.90 -4.98
N TRP A 50 2.13 -30.95 -4.56
CA TRP A 50 1.52 -29.84 -3.85
C TRP A 50 2.15 -29.61 -2.47
N GLY A 51 2.42 -30.69 -1.72
CA GLY A 51 3.14 -30.61 -0.45
C GLY A 51 4.56 -30.04 -0.62
N LEU A 52 5.30 -30.49 -1.63
CA LEU A 52 6.64 -29.97 -1.94
C LEU A 52 6.58 -28.47 -2.30
N PHE A 53 5.59 -28.06 -3.08
CA PHE A 53 5.39 -26.65 -3.42
C PHE A 53 5.15 -25.79 -2.17
N LEU A 54 4.29 -26.25 -1.25
CA LEU A 54 4.06 -25.56 0.02
C LEU A 54 5.32 -25.48 0.88
N VAL A 55 6.10 -26.56 0.96
CA VAL A 55 7.34 -26.61 1.74
C VAL A 55 8.39 -25.65 1.16
N VAL A 56 8.51 -25.58 -0.17
CA VAL A 56 9.46 -24.65 -0.82
C VAL A 56 9.05 -23.21 -0.54
N HIS A 57 7.78 -22.84 -0.74
CA HIS A 57 7.32 -21.48 -0.47
C HIS A 57 7.44 -21.08 1.00
N ALA A 58 7.06 -21.97 1.92
CA ALA A 58 7.25 -21.72 3.34
C ALA A 58 8.73 -21.61 3.73
N GLY A 59 9.59 -22.33 3.03
CA GLY A 59 11.03 -22.25 3.19
C GLY A 59 11.62 -20.93 2.71
N ASP A 60 11.13 -20.39 1.60
CA ASP A 60 11.52 -19.07 1.09
C ASP A 60 11.14 -17.97 2.11
N ASP A 61 9.91 -18.01 2.64
CA ASP A 61 9.44 -17.10 3.69
C ASP A 61 10.28 -17.26 4.98
N TRP A 62 10.51 -18.50 5.43
CA TRP A 62 11.32 -18.77 6.61
C TRP A 62 12.74 -18.23 6.46
N ARG A 63 13.40 -18.48 5.32
CA ARG A 63 14.75 -17.95 5.05
C ARG A 63 14.75 -16.43 4.97
N THR A 64 13.70 -15.85 4.40
CA THR A 64 13.52 -14.39 4.38
C THR A 64 13.43 -13.83 5.80
N ALA A 65 12.62 -14.44 6.69
CA ALA A 65 12.53 -14.05 8.09
C ALA A 65 13.89 -14.16 8.83
N MET A 66 14.65 -15.22 8.57
CA MET A 66 15.97 -15.41 9.16
C MET A 66 17.01 -14.39 8.70
N ARG A 67 16.91 -13.95 7.43
CA ARG A 67 17.82 -12.96 6.85
C ARG A 67 17.51 -11.54 7.31
N TYR A 68 16.24 -11.18 7.44
CA TYR A 68 15.78 -9.84 7.77
C TYR A 68 15.36 -9.75 9.23
N LYS A 69 16.28 -9.27 10.09
CA LYS A 69 16.00 -9.07 11.50
C LYS A 69 15.69 -7.61 11.79
N PHE A 70 14.68 -7.40 12.60
CA PHE A 70 14.25 -6.07 13.00
C PHE A 70 14.92 -5.66 14.32
N LEU A 71 15.33 -4.39 14.39
CA LEU A 71 15.79 -3.78 15.62
C LEU A 71 14.58 -3.31 16.44
N ALA A 72 14.46 -3.79 17.67
CA ALA A 72 13.42 -3.31 18.57
C ALA A 72 13.60 -1.80 18.85
N LYS A 73 12.48 -1.06 18.80
CA LYS A 73 12.41 0.36 19.16
C LYS A 73 11.49 0.54 20.35
N GLU A 74 11.93 1.33 21.30
CA GLU A 74 11.12 1.65 22.48
C GLU A 74 10.12 2.77 22.20
N THR A 75 10.40 3.60 21.21
CA THR A 75 9.59 4.77 20.88
C THR A 75 9.04 4.69 19.46
N LEU A 76 7.84 5.23 19.28
CA LEU A 76 7.24 5.45 17.97
C LEU A 76 8.00 6.54 17.20
N PRO A 77 7.99 6.49 15.85
CA PRO A 77 8.56 7.56 15.05
C PRO A 77 7.80 8.86 15.29
N ASP A 78 8.51 9.97 15.32
CA ASP A 78 7.86 11.28 15.35
C ASP A 78 7.52 11.72 13.93
N VAL A 79 6.25 12.03 13.71
CA VAL A 79 5.72 12.49 12.42
C VAL A 79 5.01 13.81 12.60
N ASP A 80 5.28 14.72 11.68
CA ASP A 80 4.68 16.05 11.66
C ASP A 80 3.52 16.14 10.64
N GLN A 81 2.94 17.32 10.52
CA GLN A 81 1.84 17.60 9.59
C GLN A 81 2.22 17.40 8.10
N ASN A 82 3.50 17.47 7.73
CA ASN A 82 3.98 17.24 6.37
C ASN A 82 4.23 15.75 6.13
N GLY A 83 4.50 14.99 7.19
CA GLY A 83 4.81 13.58 7.16
C GLY A 83 3.59 12.68 7.03
N VAL A 84 2.39 13.21 7.32
CA VAL A 84 1.12 12.48 7.29
C VAL A 84 0.21 13.04 6.22
N ARG A 85 -0.21 12.20 5.30
CA ARG A 85 -1.23 12.61 4.34
C ARG A 85 -2.62 12.69 5.00
N PHE A 86 -3.33 13.76 4.69
CA PHE A 86 -4.71 13.96 5.12
C PHE A 86 -5.69 13.29 4.14
N THR A 87 -5.43 13.44 2.84
CA THR A 87 -6.31 12.98 1.77
C THR A 87 -6.05 11.50 1.46
N PRO A 88 -7.07 10.64 1.47
CA PRO A 88 -6.96 9.25 1.07
C PRO A 88 -6.61 9.08 -0.40
N PHE A 89 -6.04 7.93 -0.73
CA PHE A 89 -5.65 7.54 -2.09
C PHE A 89 -6.80 7.68 -3.10
N ASP A 90 -7.99 7.20 -2.76
CA ASP A 90 -9.15 7.22 -3.68
C ASP A 90 -9.69 8.62 -3.94
N VAL A 91 -9.69 9.47 -2.91
CA VAL A 91 -10.10 10.88 -3.07
C VAL A 91 -9.10 11.63 -3.94
N ALA A 92 -7.81 11.46 -3.68
CA ALA A 92 -6.75 12.09 -4.49
C ALA A 92 -6.82 11.64 -5.97
N TYR A 93 -7.09 10.35 -6.22
CA TYR A 93 -7.26 9.83 -7.57
C TYR A 93 -8.48 10.44 -8.28
N ASN A 94 -9.60 10.52 -7.60
CA ASN A 94 -10.83 11.12 -8.15
C ASN A 94 -10.63 12.62 -8.44
N ASP A 95 -9.96 13.36 -7.57
CA ASP A 95 -9.62 14.76 -7.79
C ASP A 95 -8.71 14.95 -9.01
N MET A 96 -7.74 14.05 -9.20
CA MET A 96 -6.88 14.04 -10.39
C MET A 96 -7.70 13.79 -11.66
N ILE A 97 -8.60 12.78 -11.67
CA ILE A 97 -9.46 12.47 -12.84
C ILE A 97 -10.35 13.66 -13.18
N GLN A 98 -10.99 14.30 -12.21
CA GLN A 98 -11.87 15.44 -12.44
C GLN A 98 -11.16 16.63 -13.10
N LYS A 99 -9.90 16.86 -12.75
CA LYS A 99 -9.07 17.90 -13.37
C LYS A 99 -8.41 17.47 -14.68
N PHE A 100 -8.43 16.16 -14.96
CA PHE A 100 -7.81 15.59 -16.14
C PHE A 100 -8.81 15.51 -17.28
N GLY A 101 -8.93 16.55 -18.07
CA GLY A 101 -9.85 16.61 -19.22
C GLY A 101 -9.17 16.25 -20.54
N SER A 102 -8.78 14.98 -20.75
CA SER A 102 -8.20 14.53 -22.02
C SER A 102 -8.93 13.29 -22.53
N ALA A 103 -9.16 13.20 -23.84
CA ALA A 103 -9.69 12.01 -24.51
C ALA A 103 -8.57 11.10 -25.06
N GLU A 104 -7.35 11.61 -25.15
CA GLU A 104 -6.20 10.93 -25.77
C GLU A 104 -5.31 10.23 -24.76
N PHE A 105 -5.36 10.68 -23.52
CA PHE A 105 -4.54 10.18 -22.42
C PHE A 105 -5.40 9.80 -21.23
N SER A 106 -4.89 8.90 -20.41
CA SER A 106 -5.51 8.47 -19.17
C SER A 106 -4.53 8.47 -18.00
N ILE A 107 -5.08 8.48 -16.79
CA ILE A 107 -4.34 8.20 -15.58
C ILE A 107 -4.86 6.89 -14.99
N SER A 108 -3.95 6.01 -14.58
CA SER A 108 -4.32 4.72 -14.01
C SER A 108 -4.14 4.70 -12.50
N ARG A 109 -5.17 4.26 -11.78
CA ARG A 109 -5.12 4.07 -10.32
C ARG A 109 -3.96 3.17 -9.90
N ASN A 110 -3.69 2.11 -10.65
CA ASN A 110 -2.63 1.14 -10.33
C ASN A 110 -1.21 1.67 -10.54
N ARG A 111 -1.07 2.82 -11.19
CA ARG A 111 0.22 3.50 -11.44
C ARG A 111 0.39 4.76 -10.58
N MET A 112 -0.58 5.05 -9.73
CA MET A 112 -0.48 6.16 -8.77
C MET A 112 0.26 5.70 -7.52
N HIS A 113 1.29 6.44 -7.14
CA HIS A 113 2.12 6.13 -5.97
C HIS A 113 2.21 7.33 -5.04
N ALA A 114 2.26 7.04 -3.72
CA ALA A 114 2.59 8.02 -2.71
C ALA A 114 4.09 8.32 -2.77
N VAL A 115 4.46 9.59 -2.87
CA VAL A 115 5.85 10.05 -2.95
C VAL A 115 6.01 11.39 -2.21
N ASP A 116 7.26 11.76 -1.94
CA ASP A 116 7.58 13.11 -1.47
C ASP A 116 7.44 14.12 -2.61
N ILE A 117 6.61 15.14 -2.39
CA ILE A 117 6.38 16.28 -3.27
C ILE A 117 6.61 17.56 -2.47
N ASP A 118 7.66 18.28 -2.81
CA ASP A 118 8.04 19.54 -2.15
C ASP A 118 8.10 19.43 -0.60
N GLY A 119 8.58 18.29 -0.09
CA GLY A 119 8.75 18.03 1.34
C GLY A 119 7.51 17.50 2.07
N SER A 120 6.43 17.19 1.37
CA SER A 120 5.21 16.61 1.93
C SER A 120 4.83 15.32 1.19
N VAL A 121 4.14 14.41 1.86
CA VAL A 121 3.65 13.17 1.22
C VAL A 121 2.44 13.51 0.35
N GLY A 122 2.60 13.30 -0.95
CA GLY A 122 1.53 13.46 -1.94
C GLY A 122 1.44 12.25 -2.87
N PHE A 123 0.78 12.42 -4.02
CA PHE A 123 0.62 11.35 -5.01
C PHE A 123 1.04 11.81 -6.39
N VAL A 124 1.67 10.90 -7.13
CA VAL A 124 2.01 11.09 -8.54
C VAL A 124 1.41 9.95 -9.36
N ALA A 125 0.77 10.31 -10.46
CA ALA A 125 0.25 9.37 -11.44
C ALA A 125 0.75 9.76 -12.84
N PRO A 126 1.33 8.82 -13.62
CA PRO A 126 1.75 9.10 -14.98
C PRO A 126 0.54 9.32 -15.89
N VAL A 127 0.68 10.27 -16.81
CA VAL A 127 -0.30 10.53 -17.88
C VAL A 127 0.08 9.70 -19.09
N THR A 128 -0.61 8.60 -19.28
CA THR A 128 -0.27 7.58 -20.27
C THR A 128 -1.20 7.63 -21.48
N PRO A 129 -0.70 7.32 -22.69
CA PRO A 129 -1.54 7.25 -23.89
C PRO A 129 -2.68 6.23 -23.73
N GLU A 130 -3.85 6.54 -24.29
CA GLU A 130 -5.01 5.67 -24.28
C GLU A 130 -5.37 5.19 -25.68
N GLY A 131 -5.96 3.99 -25.74
CA GLY A 131 -6.35 3.33 -26.99
C GLY A 131 -5.18 2.74 -27.77
N VAL A 132 -5.50 1.86 -28.73
CA VAL A 132 -4.52 1.11 -29.51
C VAL A 132 -3.59 2.05 -30.30
N VAL A 133 -4.14 3.05 -30.95
CA VAL A 133 -3.37 4.01 -31.76
C VAL A 133 -2.46 4.86 -30.86
N GLY A 134 -3.00 5.38 -29.73
CA GLY A 134 -2.24 6.20 -28.80
C GLY A 134 -1.03 5.47 -28.23
N THR A 135 -1.21 4.21 -27.81
CA THR A 135 -0.11 3.40 -27.23
C THR A 135 1.03 3.10 -28.20
N PHE A 136 0.78 3.15 -29.53
CA PHE A 136 1.82 2.95 -30.56
C PHE A 136 2.55 4.24 -30.93
N PHE A 137 1.87 5.39 -30.95
CA PHE A 137 2.42 6.58 -31.59
C PHE A 137 2.63 7.75 -30.64
N TRP A 138 1.97 7.75 -29.48
CA TRP A 138 2.10 8.85 -28.51
C TRP A 138 3.01 8.46 -27.36
N LYS A 139 3.68 9.45 -26.80
CA LYS A 139 4.54 9.29 -25.64
C LYS A 139 3.74 9.59 -24.36
N GLN A 140 4.23 9.10 -23.22
CA GLN A 140 3.75 9.54 -21.92
C GLN A 140 3.90 11.07 -21.83
N ASP A 141 2.80 11.80 -21.58
CA ASP A 141 2.77 13.27 -21.68
C ASP A 141 3.31 13.98 -20.41
N GLY A 142 3.45 13.24 -19.32
CA GLY A 142 3.91 13.76 -18.04
C GLY A 142 3.16 13.15 -16.87
N PHE A 143 2.78 14.00 -15.90
CA PHE A 143 2.22 13.53 -14.63
C PHE A 143 1.03 14.37 -14.16
N MET A 144 0.11 13.71 -13.48
CA MET A 144 -0.78 14.36 -12.53
C MET A 144 -0.15 14.24 -11.14
N VAL A 145 -0.02 15.37 -10.49
CA VAL A 145 0.59 15.50 -9.15
C VAL A 145 -0.48 15.99 -8.20
N PHE A 146 -0.71 15.26 -7.12
CA PHE A 146 -1.57 15.67 -6.02
C PHE A 146 -0.69 16.01 -4.82
N SER A 147 -0.62 17.28 -4.45
CA SER A 147 0.10 17.73 -3.26
C SER A 147 -0.86 17.83 -2.08
N ASP A 148 -0.50 17.17 -1.00
CA ASP A 148 -1.25 17.19 0.25
C ASP A 148 -0.58 18.10 1.29
N GLN A 149 0.02 19.20 0.83
CA GLN A 149 0.68 20.16 1.73
C GLN A 149 -0.33 20.93 2.59
N PRO A 150 0.02 21.18 3.87
CA PRO A 150 -0.76 22.08 4.72
C PRO A 150 -0.91 23.48 4.11
N GLY A 151 -2.11 24.06 4.24
CA GLY A 151 -2.39 25.41 3.75
C GLY A 151 -2.65 25.56 2.25
N LEU A 152 -2.47 24.52 1.44
CA LEU A 152 -2.85 24.56 0.03
C LEU A 152 -4.37 24.61 -0.15
N GLN A 153 -4.85 25.55 -0.94
CA GLN A 153 -6.23 25.61 -1.36
C GLN A 153 -6.61 24.34 -2.15
N PRO A 154 -7.83 23.80 -2.00
CA PRO A 154 -8.27 22.59 -2.71
C PRO A 154 -8.08 22.66 -4.22
N THR A 155 -8.26 23.84 -4.80
CA THR A 155 -8.05 24.11 -6.25
C THR A 155 -6.60 23.95 -6.70
N ASN A 156 -5.64 24.11 -5.81
CA ASN A 156 -4.20 24.08 -6.12
C ASN A 156 -3.53 22.75 -5.75
N ARG A 157 -4.27 21.82 -5.13
CA ARG A 157 -3.72 20.51 -4.73
C ARG A 157 -3.36 19.62 -5.91
N VAL A 158 -4.09 19.73 -7.01
CA VAL A 158 -3.83 18.93 -8.22
C VAL A 158 -3.18 19.78 -9.28
N LYS A 159 -2.03 19.34 -9.79
CA LYS A 159 -1.28 19.98 -10.86
C LYS A 159 -0.95 18.99 -11.97
N ARG A 160 -1.04 19.41 -13.24
CA ARG A 160 -0.50 18.64 -14.36
C ARG A 160 0.91 19.16 -14.66
N VAL A 161 1.88 18.27 -14.61
CA VAL A 161 3.27 18.55 -15.00
C VAL A 161 3.50 17.97 -16.38
N LYS A 162 3.79 18.81 -17.36
CA LYS A 162 4.11 18.40 -18.74
C LYS A 162 5.60 18.08 -18.83
N GLN A 163 5.92 16.81 -18.80
CA GLN A 163 7.29 16.30 -18.97
C GLN A 163 7.20 15.01 -19.77
N PRO A 164 7.24 15.10 -21.11
CA PRO A 164 7.15 13.90 -21.96
C PRO A 164 8.32 12.95 -21.68
N PHE A 165 8.02 11.64 -21.61
CA PHE A 165 9.00 10.58 -21.46
C PHE A 165 9.23 9.87 -22.80
N ALA A 166 10.49 9.77 -23.22
CA ALA A 166 10.84 9.02 -24.43
C ALA A 166 10.62 7.51 -24.24
N SER A 167 10.81 7.00 -23.01
CA SER A 167 10.45 5.64 -22.61
C SER A 167 9.59 5.74 -21.34
N GLY A 168 8.32 5.35 -21.46
CA GLY A 168 7.33 5.55 -20.40
C GLY A 168 6.38 4.38 -20.23
N GLU A 169 5.49 4.49 -19.25
CA GLU A 169 4.43 3.51 -19.02
C GLU A 169 3.28 3.65 -20.00
N GLY A 170 2.64 2.53 -20.33
CA GLY A 170 1.49 2.51 -21.25
C GLY A 170 1.83 2.70 -22.71
N MET A 171 3.10 2.68 -23.06
CA MET A 171 3.61 2.71 -24.43
C MET A 171 3.88 1.28 -24.92
N LEU A 172 3.82 1.05 -26.22
CA LEU A 172 4.00 -0.30 -26.76
C LEU A 172 5.40 -0.51 -27.36
N ILE A 173 5.91 -1.72 -27.15
CA ILE A 173 7.07 -2.37 -27.76
C ILE A 173 8.38 -1.59 -27.61
N LEU A 174 8.62 -0.53 -28.37
CA LEU A 174 9.96 0.08 -28.45
C LEU A 174 10.19 1.11 -27.33
N ASP A 175 9.17 1.83 -26.97
CA ASP A 175 9.22 2.93 -26.02
C ASP A 175 8.66 2.55 -24.64
N ASP A 176 8.30 1.26 -24.44
CA ASP A 176 7.85 0.76 -23.13
C ASP A 176 9.00 0.77 -22.12
N ILE A 177 8.78 1.43 -20.99
CA ILE A 177 9.76 1.52 -19.90
C ILE A 177 10.15 0.13 -19.37
N TRP A 178 9.20 -0.81 -19.27
CA TRP A 178 9.44 -2.17 -18.79
C TRP A 178 10.45 -2.90 -19.70
N ARG A 179 10.34 -2.73 -21.02
CA ARG A 179 11.30 -3.27 -21.95
C ARG A 179 12.70 -2.68 -21.71
N SER A 180 12.80 -1.38 -21.54
CA SER A 180 14.07 -0.69 -21.29
C SER A 180 14.73 -1.18 -20.00
N LEU A 181 13.96 -1.40 -18.93
CA LEU A 181 14.43 -1.96 -17.67
C LEU A 181 14.97 -3.39 -17.84
N TYR A 182 14.19 -4.28 -18.48
CA TYR A 182 14.60 -5.69 -18.65
C TYR A 182 15.71 -5.88 -19.66
N LEU A 183 15.86 -5.02 -20.64
CA LEU A 183 17.03 -5.03 -21.53
C LEU A 183 18.30 -4.62 -20.80
N ARG A 184 18.18 -3.73 -19.81
CA ARG A 184 19.34 -3.27 -19.03
C ARG A 184 19.78 -4.30 -17.99
N ASP A 185 18.82 -4.84 -17.21
CA ASP A 185 19.06 -5.81 -16.13
C ASP A 185 18.06 -6.97 -16.22
N PRO A 186 18.27 -7.97 -17.09
CA PRO A 186 17.30 -9.03 -17.39
C PRO A 186 17.05 -9.99 -16.22
N PHE A 187 17.98 -10.09 -15.27
CA PHE A 187 17.88 -10.99 -14.11
C PHE A 187 17.34 -10.30 -12.85
N CYS A 188 16.80 -9.09 -12.98
CA CYS A 188 16.16 -8.38 -11.90
C CYS A 188 14.64 -8.46 -12.03
N PHE A 189 13.96 -8.51 -10.89
CA PHE A 189 12.53 -8.31 -10.79
C PHE A 189 12.24 -6.86 -10.44
N TYR A 190 11.39 -6.20 -11.22
CA TYR A 190 10.94 -4.84 -11.00
C TYR A 190 9.48 -4.88 -10.55
N PRO A 191 9.17 -4.75 -9.25
CA PRO A 191 7.80 -4.86 -8.77
C PRO A 191 6.93 -3.65 -9.13
N GLU A 192 7.55 -2.47 -9.20
CA GLU A 192 6.88 -1.19 -9.28
C GLU A 192 7.80 -0.13 -9.89
N ILE A 193 7.19 0.95 -10.38
CA ILE A 193 7.89 2.13 -10.87
C ILE A 193 7.34 3.33 -10.11
N TYR A 194 8.22 4.12 -9.50
CA TYR A 194 7.86 5.39 -8.86
C TYR A 194 8.33 6.56 -9.72
N TYR A 195 7.59 7.65 -9.66
CA TYR A 195 8.05 8.89 -10.26
C TYR A 195 8.42 9.85 -9.12
N LEU A 196 9.74 10.04 -8.94
CA LEU A 196 10.28 10.88 -7.88
C LEU A 196 10.64 12.26 -8.40
N GLN A 197 10.24 13.28 -7.67
CA GLN A 197 10.62 14.65 -7.95
C GLN A 197 12.10 14.85 -7.60
N VAL A 198 12.90 15.28 -8.57
CA VAL A 198 14.34 15.58 -8.39
C VAL A 198 14.65 17.06 -8.56
N GLY A 199 13.73 17.84 -9.10
CA GLY A 199 13.76 19.30 -9.25
C GLY A 199 12.37 19.89 -9.08
N ALA A 200 12.21 21.20 -9.19
CA ALA A 200 10.93 21.87 -8.93
C ALA A 200 9.76 21.34 -9.80
N GLU A 201 10.01 20.92 -11.03
CA GLU A 201 9.05 20.33 -11.95
C GLU A 201 9.66 19.14 -12.71
N GLU A 202 10.78 18.62 -12.21
CA GLU A 202 11.50 17.53 -12.84
C GLU A 202 11.27 16.24 -12.08
N PHE A 203 10.80 15.22 -12.81
CA PHE A 203 10.56 13.88 -12.30
C PHE A 203 11.43 12.87 -13.04
N VAL A 204 11.83 11.83 -12.34
CA VAL A 204 12.50 10.66 -12.91
C VAL A 204 11.72 9.41 -12.52
N ALA A 205 11.67 8.45 -13.43
CA ALA A 205 11.13 7.15 -13.14
C ALA A 205 12.18 6.33 -12.39
N VAL A 206 11.81 5.80 -11.24
CA VAL A 206 12.67 5.03 -10.34
C VAL A 206 12.07 3.64 -10.20
N ALA A 207 12.79 2.63 -10.67
CA ALA A 207 12.39 1.23 -10.63
C ALA A 207 13.31 0.45 -9.68
N PRO A 208 12.88 0.15 -8.44
CA PRO A 208 13.66 -0.65 -7.52
C PRO A 208 13.87 -2.06 -8.05
N LYS A 209 15.10 -2.60 -7.90
CA LYS A 209 15.50 -3.92 -8.36
C LYS A 209 15.49 -4.93 -7.24
N ILE A 210 14.73 -6.00 -7.39
CA ILE A 210 14.78 -7.18 -6.52
C ILE A 210 15.53 -8.29 -7.26
N ARG A 211 16.47 -8.91 -6.57
CA ARG A 211 17.08 -10.17 -6.95
C ARG A 211 16.82 -11.22 -5.89
N TYR A 212 17.01 -12.46 -6.26
CA TYR A 212 16.85 -13.60 -5.38
C TYR A 212 18.20 -14.25 -5.12
N ALA A 213 18.58 -14.38 -3.86
CA ALA A 213 19.74 -15.15 -3.46
C ALA A 213 19.33 -16.61 -3.27
N TYR A 214 20.07 -17.53 -3.91
CA TYR A 214 19.88 -18.95 -3.67
C TYR A 214 20.49 -19.33 -2.31
N GLU A 215 19.71 -19.99 -1.49
CA GLU A 215 20.14 -20.56 -0.21
C GLU A 215 19.86 -22.08 -0.20
N PHE A 216 20.90 -22.87 0.16
CA PHE A 216 20.78 -24.32 0.23
C PHE A 216 19.65 -24.74 1.20
N PRO A 217 18.84 -25.78 0.89
CA PRO A 217 18.96 -26.66 -0.29
C PRO A 217 18.23 -26.18 -1.55
N CYS A 218 17.21 -25.30 -1.48
CA CYS A 218 16.41 -24.93 -2.64
C CYS A 218 15.62 -23.61 -2.43
N TYR A 219 16.06 -22.76 -1.51
CA TYR A 219 15.33 -21.56 -1.13
C TYR A 219 15.83 -20.33 -1.88
N TRP A 220 14.91 -19.40 -2.12
CA TRP A 220 15.17 -18.16 -2.83
C TRP A 220 14.76 -16.96 -1.99
N VAL A 221 15.74 -16.25 -1.48
CA VAL A 221 15.52 -15.11 -0.59
C VAL A 221 15.59 -13.83 -1.39
N PRO A 222 14.49 -13.04 -1.45
CA PRO A 222 14.49 -11.77 -2.17
C PRO A 222 15.37 -10.74 -1.42
N TYR A 223 16.08 -9.91 -2.20
CA TYR A 223 16.84 -8.79 -1.65
C TYR A 223 16.84 -7.60 -2.60
N TRP A 224 16.93 -6.42 -2.05
CA TRP A 224 17.08 -5.20 -2.83
C TRP A 224 18.47 -5.11 -3.43
N ALA A 225 18.56 -5.16 -4.76
CA ALA A 225 19.80 -5.19 -5.51
C ALA A 225 20.22 -3.80 -6.03
N GLY A 226 19.45 -2.77 -5.71
CA GLY A 226 19.65 -1.41 -6.18
C GLY A 226 18.46 -0.88 -6.94
N THR A 227 18.67 0.11 -7.79
CA THR A 227 17.60 0.87 -8.44
C THR A 227 17.99 1.22 -9.87
N THR A 228 17.05 1.11 -10.80
CA THR A 228 17.21 1.60 -12.16
C THR A 228 16.43 2.91 -12.31
N ILE A 229 17.07 3.92 -12.87
CA ILE A 229 16.50 5.24 -13.07
C ILE A 229 16.32 5.44 -14.57
N VAL A 230 15.17 5.96 -14.97
CA VAL A 230 14.90 6.37 -16.34
C VAL A 230 14.51 7.83 -16.34
N ASP A 231 15.26 8.65 -17.05
CA ASP A 231 14.96 10.06 -17.22
C ASP A 231 13.96 10.33 -18.37
N SER A 232 13.55 11.57 -18.53
CA SER A 232 12.60 11.95 -19.58
C SER A 232 13.14 11.75 -21.00
N SER A 233 14.46 11.73 -21.18
CA SER A 233 15.10 11.43 -22.48
C SER A 233 15.07 9.92 -22.82
N GLY A 234 14.70 9.07 -21.85
CA GLY A 234 14.74 7.62 -21.98
C GLY A 234 16.10 7.01 -21.66
N LYS A 235 17.06 7.78 -21.13
CA LYS A 235 18.33 7.26 -20.65
C LYS A 235 18.11 6.40 -19.40
N VAL A 236 18.69 5.19 -19.42
CA VAL A 236 18.55 4.20 -18.35
C VAL A 236 19.86 4.10 -17.59
N ASP A 237 19.86 4.51 -16.33
CA ASP A 237 20.99 4.39 -15.41
C ASP A 237 20.66 3.32 -14.36
N SER A 238 21.45 2.23 -14.31
CA SER A 238 21.30 1.14 -13.35
C SER A 238 22.30 1.33 -12.21
N LEU A 239 21.80 1.61 -11.03
CA LEU A 239 22.59 1.84 -9.82
C LEU A 239 22.58 0.60 -8.93
N THR A 240 23.68 0.31 -8.28
CA THR A 240 23.75 -0.61 -7.15
C THR A 240 23.03 0.01 -5.93
N ARG A 241 22.82 -0.79 -4.89
CA ARG A 241 22.22 -0.31 -3.65
C ARG A 241 23.01 0.84 -3.04
N GLU A 242 24.32 0.69 -2.97
CA GLU A 242 25.26 1.65 -2.38
C GLU A 242 25.28 2.96 -3.17
N GLU A 243 25.31 2.88 -4.51
CA GLU A 243 25.27 4.04 -5.39
C GLU A 243 23.93 4.77 -5.29
N ALA A 244 22.82 4.05 -5.24
CA ALA A 244 21.49 4.64 -5.12
C ALA A 244 21.31 5.39 -3.77
N ILE A 245 21.78 4.81 -2.67
CA ILE A 245 21.75 5.44 -1.33
C ILE A 245 22.64 6.69 -1.27
N ALA A 246 23.79 6.65 -1.96
CA ALA A 246 24.73 7.77 -1.97
C ALA A 246 24.34 8.91 -2.92
N ASP A 247 23.39 8.68 -3.83
CA ASP A 247 22.98 9.68 -4.83
C ASP A 247 22.22 10.86 -4.16
N PRO A 248 22.75 12.08 -4.21
CA PRO A 248 22.16 13.22 -3.52
C PRO A 248 20.74 13.59 -4.03
N ARG A 249 20.37 13.22 -5.27
CA ARG A 249 19.04 13.46 -5.83
C ARG A 249 17.93 12.76 -5.04
N PHE A 250 18.29 11.63 -4.39
CA PHE A 250 17.34 10.75 -3.70
C PHE A 250 17.50 10.74 -2.19
N LYS A 251 18.30 11.66 -1.63
CA LYS A 251 18.52 11.72 -0.19
C LYS A 251 17.20 11.79 0.59
N GLY A 252 16.97 10.79 1.45
CA GLY A 252 15.76 10.66 2.27
C GLY A 252 14.51 10.21 1.53
N LYS A 253 14.55 10.07 0.19
CA LYS A 253 13.40 9.64 -0.63
C LYS A 253 13.31 8.12 -0.72
N ARG A 254 12.13 7.61 -1.08
CA ARG A 254 11.88 6.19 -1.24
C ARG A 254 12.66 5.58 -2.39
N LEU A 255 13.51 4.60 -2.09
CA LEU A 255 14.25 3.79 -3.07
C LEU A 255 14.03 2.30 -2.82
N PHE A 256 13.77 1.93 -1.57
CA PHE A 256 13.51 0.54 -1.20
C PHE A 256 12.15 0.08 -1.74
N PRO A 257 12.06 -1.15 -2.33
CA PRO A 257 10.80 -1.64 -2.90
C PRO A 257 9.71 -1.81 -1.84
N GLN A 258 8.53 -1.22 -2.09
CA GLN A 258 7.37 -1.35 -1.20
C GLN A 258 6.87 -2.79 -1.09
N SER A 259 6.86 -3.51 -2.20
CA SER A 259 6.48 -4.93 -2.25
C SER A 259 7.44 -5.81 -1.44
N LEU A 260 8.75 -5.54 -1.50
CA LEU A 260 9.74 -6.25 -0.69
C LEU A 260 9.56 -5.95 0.80
N ALA A 261 9.28 -4.69 1.16
CA ALA A 261 8.97 -4.32 2.54
C ALA A 261 7.81 -5.16 3.10
N ARG A 262 6.73 -5.30 2.33
CA ARG A 262 5.59 -6.14 2.69
C ARG A 262 5.97 -7.60 2.80
N THR A 263 6.69 -8.16 1.83
CA THR A 263 7.14 -9.56 1.83
C THR A 263 8.01 -9.88 3.05
N ILE A 264 8.92 -8.97 3.43
CA ILE A 264 9.76 -9.13 4.61
C ILE A 264 8.92 -9.21 5.89
N VAL A 265 7.91 -8.34 6.04
CA VAL A 265 7.03 -8.38 7.22
C VAL A 265 6.13 -9.61 7.21
N GLU A 266 5.56 -9.98 6.07
CA GLU A 266 4.75 -11.21 5.92
C GLU A 266 5.54 -12.47 6.27
N SER A 267 6.85 -12.49 5.98
CA SER A 267 7.74 -13.62 6.30
C SER A 267 7.96 -13.78 7.81
N GLN A 268 7.79 -12.72 8.62
CA GLN A 268 8.02 -12.77 10.07
C GLN A 268 7.07 -13.73 10.82
N LYS A 269 6.02 -14.23 10.17
CA LYS A 269 5.24 -15.38 10.69
C LYS A 269 6.11 -16.62 10.96
N PHE A 270 7.31 -16.71 10.34
CA PHE A 270 8.29 -17.78 10.51
C PHE A 270 9.51 -17.39 11.37
N ASP A 271 9.46 -16.28 12.11
CA ASP A 271 10.59 -15.76 12.91
C ASP A 271 11.11 -16.76 13.97
N GLU A 272 10.22 -17.63 14.51
CA GLU A 272 10.55 -18.69 15.48
C GLU A 272 10.89 -20.04 14.85
N GLY A 273 10.99 -20.12 13.52
CA GLY A 273 11.38 -21.32 12.79
C GLY A 273 10.40 -21.77 11.72
N PHE A 274 10.85 -22.73 10.90
CA PHE A 274 10.10 -23.20 9.72
C PHE A 274 8.66 -23.63 10.01
N PHE A 275 8.44 -24.34 11.11
CA PHE A 275 7.09 -24.82 11.45
C PHE A 275 6.19 -23.78 12.09
N SER A 276 6.75 -22.68 12.57
CA SER A 276 6.01 -21.66 13.32
C SER A 276 4.87 -20.99 12.54
N GLY A 277 5.00 -20.91 11.23
CA GLY A 277 3.98 -20.31 10.36
C GLY A 277 2.80 -21.22 9.99
N PHE A 278 2.84 -22.53 10.34
CA PHE A 278 1.81 -23.50 9.92
C PHE A 278 0.72 -23.73 10.96
N TYR A 279 0.91 -23.34 12.20
CA TYR A 279 -0.07 -23.53 13.26
C TYR A 279 -0.26 -22.25 14.07
N GLN A 280 -1.47 -22.08 14.59
CA GLN A 280 -1.78 -20.94 15.44
C GLN A 280 -0.98 -21.03 16.75
N ARG A 281 -0.21 -19.98 17.02
CA ARG A 281 0.60 -19.83 18.22
C ARG A 281 0.55 -18.38 18.72
N PRO A 282 0.86 -18.14 19.99
CA PRO A 282 1.12 -16.79 20.47
C PRO A 282 2.27 -16.16 19.67
N GLY A 283 2.07 -14.92 19.22
CA GLY A 283 3.07 -14.21 18.42
C GLY A 283 3.01 -14.43 16.91
N LEU A 284 2.17 -15.34 16.40
CA LEU A 284 1.92 -15.42 14.96
C LEU A 284 1.22 -14.16 14.47
N ILE A 285 1.82 -13.54 13.46
CA ILE A 285 1.33 -12.25 12.91
C ILE A 285 0.59 -12.43 11.60
N ARG A 286 -0.31 -11.50 11.33
CA ARG A 286 -0.89 -11.23 10.00
C ARG A 286 -0.92 -9.74 9.72
N ILE A 287 -0.80 -9.35 8.46
CA ILE A 287 -1.09 -7.99 8.01
C ILE A 287 -2.60 -7.91 7.76
N PRO A 288 -3.35 -7.05 8.46
CA PRO A 288 -4.79 -6.92 8.24
C PRO A 288 -5.09 -6.39 6.83
N VAL A 289 -6.20 -6.84 6.27
CA VAL A 289 -6.75 -6.25 5.04
C VAL A 289 -7.57 -5.04 5.43
N LEU A 290 -7.13 -3.87 5.01
CA LEU A 290 -7.74 -2.61 5.40
C LEU A 290 -8.81 -2.17 4.38
N PRO A 291 -9.85 -1.44 4.82
CA PRO A 291 -10.80 -0.83 3.90
C PRO A 291 -10.11 0.22 3.02
N GLY A 292 -10.61 0.38 1.80
CA GLY A 292 -10.10 1.34 0.83
C GLY A 292 -9.09 0.77 -0.17
N GLY A 293 -8.62 1.64 -1.06
CA GLY A 293 -7.86 1.22 -2.23
C GLY A 293 -6.38 0.98 -2.01
N GLN A 294 -5.79 1.53 -0.97
CA GLN A 294 -4.37 1.37 -0.69
C GLN A 294 -4.14 0.48 0.52
N GLN A 295 -3.36 -0.58 0.31
CA GLN A 295 -2.94 -1.48 1.35
C GLN A 295 -1.58 -1.08 1.93
N MET A 296 -1.27 -1.53 3.16
CA MET A 296 0.06 -1.38 3.76
C MET A 296 1.14 -2.04 2.90
N PRO A 297 2.37 -1.50 2.86
CA PRO A 297 2.90 -0.44 3.71
C PRO A 297 2.44 0.96 3.34
N TYR A 298 2.24 1.79 4.34
CA TYR A 298 2.01 3.22 4.17
C TYR A 298 3.31 3.99 4.21
N LEU A 299 3.40 5.03 3.37
CA LEU A 299 4.54 5.94 3.35
C LEU A 299 4.29 7.09 4.32
N TYR A 300 5.24 7.29 5.23
CA TYR A 300 5.35 8.43 6.12
C TYR A 300 6.59 9.24 5.79
N ARG A 301 6.57 10.50 6.11
CA ARG A 301 7.78 11.31 6.17
C ARG A 301 8.02 11.71 7.62
N THR A 302 9.19 11.40 8.12
CA THR A 302 9.60 11.73 9.48
C THR A 302 10.02 13.20 9.56
N HIS A 303 10.02 13.76 10.76
CA HIS A 303 10.42 15.16 10.98
C HIS A 303 11.83 15.47 10.47
N ASP A 304 12.75 14.50 10.46
CA ASP A 304 14.10 14.63 9.90
C ASP A 304 14.16 14.45 8.36
N GLY A 305 13.01 14.42 7.70
CA GLY A 305 12.88 14.42 6.24
C GLY A 305 13.15 13.07 5.57
N LYS A 306 13.02 11.94 6.31
CA LYS A 306 13.17 10.60 5.75
C LYS A 306 11.83 9.97 5.46
N ASP A 307 11.77 9.27 4.36
CA ASP A 307 10.63 8.44 4.01
C ASP A 307 10.68 7.09 4.75
N LEU A 308 9.59 6.70 5.37
CA LEU A 308 9.46 5.51 6.19
C LEU A 308 8.22 4.70 5.77
N TYR A 309 8.40 3.40 5.53
CA TYR A 309 7.27 2.48 5.38
C TYR A 309 6.81 1.97 6.73
N VAL A 310 5.50 2.01 6.96
CA VAL A 310 4.88 1.52 8.20
C VAL A 310 3.89 0.42 7.88
N ILE A 311 4.02 -0.70 8.60
CA ILE A 311 3.15 -1.88 8.48
C ILE A 311 2.71 -2.29 9.88
N ALA A 312 1.42 -2.16 10.13
CA ALA A 312 0.81 -2.65 11.35
C ALA A 312 0.42 -4.13 11.21
N THR A 313 0.62 -4.92 12.25
CA THR A 313 0.26 -6.33 12.26
C THR A 313 -0.64 -6.67 13.44
N GLU A 314 -1.50 -7.65 13.24
CA GLU A 314 -2.37 -8.24 14.25
C GLU A 314 -1.91 -9.67 14.57
N PRO A 315 -2.23 -10.22 15.75
CA PRO A 315 -2.08 -11.65 15.98
C PRO A 315 -2.93 -12.44 14.99
N ALA A 316 -2.39 -13.54 14.47
CA ALA A 316 -3.19 -14.44 13.65
C ALA A 316 -4.27 -15.10 14.52
N GLY A 317 -5.51 -15.10 14.03
CA GLY A 317 -6.68 -15.65 14.73
C GLY A 317 -7.81 -14.63 14.82
N ASN A 318 -8.67 -14.77 15.84
CA ASN A 318 -9.85 -13.92 16.03
C ASN A 318 -9.57 -12.63 16.83
N SER A 319 -8.32 -12.34 17.14
CA SER A 319 -7.95 -11.11 17.84
C SER A 319 -7.81 -9.98 16.84
N SER A 320 -8.51 -8.88 17.10
CA SER A 320 -8.36 -7.62 16.35
C SER A 320 -7.59 -6.59 17.18
N ALA A 321 -6.62 -7.05 17.97
CA ALA A 321 -5.70 -6.16 18.69
C ALA A 321 -4.47 -5.92 17.84
N LEU A 322 -3.91 -4.72 17.87
CA LEU A 322 -2.62 -4.46 17.27
C LEU A 322 -1.53 -5.21 18.07
N PHE A 323 -0.57 -5.81 17.36
CA PHE A 323 0.50 -6.59 17.98
C PHE A 323 1.88 -5.96 17.81
N ARG A 324 2.25 -5.62 16.57
CA ARG A 324 3.54 -5.00 16.24
C ARG A 324 3.36 -3.94 15.16
N LEU A 325 4.19 -2.91 15.23
CA LEU A 325 4.31 -1.92 14.16
C LEU A 325 5.71 -2.04 13.56
N TYR A 326 5.78 -2.55 12.34
CA TYR A 326 7.02 -2.66 11.58
C TYR A 326 7.30 -1.36 10.84
N MET A 327 8.54 -0.92 10.91
CA MET A 327 9.01 0.31 10.29
C MET A 327 10.25 0.01 9.45
N ILE A 328 10.22 0.41 8.19
CA ILE A 328 11.30 0.16 7.24
C ILE A 328 11.67 1.50 6.61
N ASP A 329 12.92 1.90 6.77
CA ASP A 329 13.44 3.10 6.10
C ASP A 329 13.32 2.91 4.58
N ALA A 330 12.50 3.73 3.94
CA ALA A 330 12.18 3.61 2.53
C ALA A 330 13.36 4.03 1.62
N HIS A 331 14.40 4.66 2.18
CA HIS A 331 15.59 5.04 1.45
C HIS A 331 16.66 3.94 1.45
N ASN A 332 16.99 3.39 2.62
CA ASN A 332 18.11 2.46 2.79
C ASN A 332 17.70 1.04 3.19
N GLY A 333 16.41 0.81 3.51
CA GLY A 333 15.89 -0.49 3.90
C GLY A 333 16.23 -0.92 5.33
N ALA A 334 16.61 0.02 6.22
CA ALA A 334 16.84 -0.31 7.63
C ALA A 334 15.53 -0.73 8.30
N LEU A 335 15.58 -1.83 9.05
CA LEU A 335 14.43 -2.50 9.64
C LEU A 335 14.33 -2.22 11.12
N SER A 336 13.15 -1.79 11.58
CA SER A 336 12.86 -1.61 13.01
C SER A 336 11.42 -2.05 13.32
N VAL A 337 11.19 -2.44 14.57
CA VAL A 337 9.88 -2.86 15.06
C VAL A 337 9.60 -2.23 16.41
N TRP A 338 8.40 -1.71 16.55
CA TRP A 338 7.85 -1.30 17.83
C TRP A 338 6.91 -2.41 18.32
N GLU A 339 7.31 -3.00 19.44
CA GLU A 339 6.54 -4.08 20.07
C GLU A 339 5.58 -3.49 21.09
N LEU A 340 4.38 -3.99 21.06
CA LEU A 340 3.33 -3.61 21.98
C LEU A 340 3.30 -4.56 23.17
N ASP A 341 3.07 -4.02 24.34
CA ASP A 341 2.77 -4.83 25.52
C ASP A 341 1.39 -5.49 25.34
N PRO A 342 1.30 -6.82 25.20
CA PRO A 342 0.04 -7.50 25.01
C PRO A 342 -0.96 -7.25 26.14
N ALA A 343 -0.49 -6.90 27.34
CA ALA A 343 -1.32 -6.61 28.50
C ALA A 343 -2.08 -5.28 28.37
N LYS A 344 -1.65 -4.36 27.49
CA LYS A 344 -2.26 -3.05 27.33
C LYS A 344 -3.48 -3.03 26.40
N GLY A 345 -3.77 -4.14 25.71
CA GLY A 345 -5.02 -4.31 24.94
C GLY A 345 -5.24 -3.25 23.85
N ILE A 346 -4.23 -2.96 23.04
CA ILE A 346 -4.27 -1.88 22.04
C ILE A 346 -5.22 -2.24 20.89
N LEU A 347 -6.12 -1.30 20.56
CA LEU A 347 -7.12 -1.49 19.51
C LEU A 347 -6.46 -1.67 18.14
N GLY A 348 -6.79 -2.75 17.46
CA GLY A 348 -6.46 -2.94 16.05
C GLY A 348 -7.41 -2.16 15.12
N PRO A 349 -7.09 -2.14 13.81
CA PRO A 349 -7.82 -1.31 12.84
C PRO A 349 -9.29 -1.67 12.73
N ASP A 350 -9.67 -2.95 12.75
CA ASP A 350 -11.07 -3.34 12.60
C ASP A 350 -11.93 -2.81 13.74
N ARG A 351 -11.49 -3.00 14.99
CA ARG A 351 -12.23 -2.51 16.17
C ARG A 351 -12.26 -0.99 16.27
N ALA A 352 -11.19 -0.33 15.90
CA ALA A 352 -11.15 1.11 15.83
C ALA A 352 -12.11 1.64 14.74
N GLY A 353 -12.17 0.96 13.58
CA GLY A 353 -13.13 1.27 12.52
C GLY A 353 -14.60 1.10 12.96
N GLU A 354 -14.92 0.02 13.68
CA GLU A 354 -16.26 -0.18 14.23
C GLU A 354 -16.66 0.91 15.23
N ARG A 355 -15.71 1.45 16.00
CA ARG A 355 -15.98 2.62 16.85
C ARG A 355 -16.31 3.87 16.02
N VAL A 356 -15.61 4.11 14.92
CA VAL A 356 -15.95 5.21 14.01
C VAL A 356 -17.35 5.01 13.44
N LYS A 357 -17.69 3.79 13.02
CA LYS A 357 -19.04 3.47 12.52
C LYS A 357 -20.16 3.60 13.57
N SER A 358 -19.82 3.60 14.86
CA SER A 358 -20.80 3.87 15.91
C SER A 358 -21.19 5.35 16.05
N ILE A 359 -20.52 6.26 15.32
CA ILE A 359 -20.88 7.68 15.31
C ILE A 359 -22.28 7.83 14.67
N SER A 360 -23.20 8.46 15.41
CA SER A 360 -24.58 8.66 14.97
C SER A 360 -24.69 9.69 13.83
N GLY A 361 -25.74 9.57 13.03
CA GLY A 361 -26.05 10.53 11.95
C GLY A 361 -25.56 10.11 10.57
N TYR A 362 -24.87 8.97 10.45
CA TYR A 362 -24.37 8.46 9.18
C TYR A 362 -24.96 7.08 8.86
N THR A 363 -25.25 6.82 7.57
CA THR A 363 -25.74 5.53 7.10
C THR A 363 -24.58 4.77 6.45
N TRP A 364 -23.92 3.96 7.26
CA TRP A 364 -22.71 3.22 6.88
C TRP A 364 -23.00 2.14 5.82
N GLY A 365 -22.11 2.01 4.84
CA GLY A 365 -22.25 1.07 3.74
C GLY A 365 -23.26 1.45 2.65
N TYR A 366 -24.07 2.50 2.88
CA TYR A 366 -25.03 3.01 1.89
C TYR A 366 -24.68 4.42 1.41
N THR A 367 -24.44 5.34 2.30
CA THR A 367 -24.09 6.72 1.96
C THR A 367 -22.68 7.10 2.34
N HIS A 368 -22.13 6.50 3.39
CA HIS A 368 -20.79 6.77 3.91
C HIS A 368 -20.01 5.50 4.09
N ASP A 369 -18.70 5.58 3.85
CA ASP A 369 -17.78 4.47 4.08
C ASP A 369 -16.44 4.96 4.63
N LEU A 370 -15.72 4.02 5.27
CA LEU A 370 -14.34 4.22 5.71
C LEU A 370 -13.40 3.97 4.54
N LEU A 371 -12.69 4.99 4.10
CA LEU A 371 -11.81 4.86 2.94
C LEU A 371 -10.43 4.33 3.28
N GLU A 372 -9.89 4.68 4.41
CA GLU A 372 -8.52 4.35 4.75
C GLU A 372 -8.36 4.28 6.27
N SER A 373 -7.75 3.19 6.76
CA SER A 373 -7.27 3.09 8.12
C SER A 373 -5.75 3.22 8.15
N PHE A 374 -5.28 4.26 8.80
CA PHE A 374 -3.91 4.69 8.76
C PHE A 374 -3.34 4.75 10.18
N PRO A 375 -2.30 3.95 10.54
CA PRO A 375 -1.72 3.98 11.87
C PRO A 375 -0.92 5.28 12.03
N LEU A 376 -1.32 6.14 12.94
CA LEU A 376 -0.76 7.48 13.15
C LEU A 376 -0.06 7.57 14.50
N PRO A 377 1.27 7.54 14.55
CA PRO A 377 2.03 7.86 15.75
C PRO A 377 1.96 9.36 16.03
N HIS A 378 1.59 9.73 17.25
CA HIS A 378 1.54 11.13 17.68
C HIS A 378 1.81 11.23 19.18
N GLN A 379 2.79 12.03 19.60
CA GLN A 379 3.17 12.26 21.00
C GLN A 379 3.38 10.97 21.81
N GLY A 380 4.02 9.96 21.19
CA GLY A 380 4.30 8.67 21.83
C GLY A 380 3.08 7.73 21.95
N ILE A 381 1.93 8.13 21.45
CA ILE A 381 0.70 7.32 21.40
C ILE A 381 0.43 6.94 19.95
N LEU A 382 -0.02 5.72 19.71
CA LEU A 382 -0.50 5.31 18.41
C LEU A 382 -2.01 5.58 18.32
N TYR A 383 -2.41 6.13 17.19
CA TYR A 383 -3.81 6.36 16.81
C TYR A 383 -4.12 5.62 15.51
N TRP A 384 -5.39 5.36 15.27
CA TRP A 384 -5.90 5.00 13.95
C TRP A 384 -6.60 6.19 13.33
N LYS A 385 -6.08 6.68 12.22
CA LYS A 385 -6.72 7.70 11.40
C LYS A 385 -7.64 7.03 10.37
N TYR A 386 -8.89 7.43 10.35
CA TYR A 386 -9.88 7.03 9.34
C TYR A 386 -10.36 8.24 8.58
N THR A 387 -10.49 8.11 7.28
CA THR A 387 -11.17 9.12 6.47
C THR A 387 -12.54 8.59 6.08
N VAL A 388 -13.57 9.37 6.36
CA VAL A 388 -14.97 9.07 6.02
C VAL A 388 -15.37 9.90 4.83
N SER A 389 -15.93 9.25 3.81
CA SER A 389 -16.38 9.87 2.58
C SER A 389 -17.78 9.37 2.21
N VAL A 390 -18.48 10.14 1.40
CA VAL A 390 -19.71 9.71 0.73
C VAL A 390 -19.34 8.71 -0.38
N ILE A 391 -19.99 7.55 -0.42
CA ILE A 391 -19.66 6.43 -1.33
C ILE A 391 -19.61 6.85 -2.82
N SER A 392 -20.49 7.76 -3.24
CA SER A 392 -20.53 8.27 -4.61
C SER A 392 -19.87 9.66 -4.77
N GLY A 393 -19.27 10.18 -3.69
CA GLY A 393 -18.72 11.53 -3.63
C GLY A 393 -17.21 11.58 -3.75
N THR A 394 -16.72 12.76 -4.10
CA THR A 394 -15.29 13.07 -4.20
C THR A 394 -14.76 13.78 -2.95
N GLY A 395 -15.63 14.03 -1.96
CA GLY A 395 -15.29 14.82 -0.79
C GLY A 395 -15.03 13.98 0.46
N ILE A 396 -14.18 14.51 1.34
CA ILE A 396 -14.02 14.00 2.70
C ILE A 396 -15.14 14.60 3.55
N THR A 397 -15.95 13.75 4.17
CA THR A 397 -16.99 14.19 5.12
C THR A 397 -16.36 14.63 6.44
N PHE A 398 -15.48 13.79 6.97
CA PHE A 398 -14.65 14.09 8.14
C PHE A 398 -13.48 13.08 8.23
N THR A 399 -12.47 13.44 9.01
CA THR A 399 -11.42 12.53 9.44
C THR A 399 -11.62 12.22 10.91
N ALA A 400 -11.62 10.94 11.26
CA ALA A 400 -11.67 10.46 12.64
C ALA A 400 -10.30 9.90 13.05
N VAL A 401 -9.87 10.24 14.26
CA VAL A 401 -8.66 9.71 14.86
C VAL A 401 -9.03 8.99 16.14
N VAL A 402 -8.75 7.70 16.21
CA VAL A 402 -9.10 6.83 17.34
C VAL A 402 -7.85 6.54 18.14
N ASN A 403 -7.84 6.92 19.41
CA ASN A 403 -6.77 6.56 20.35
C ASN A 403 -6.78 5.04 20.57
N THR A 404 -5.66 4.38 20.29
CA THR A 404 -5.60 2.91 20.38
C THR A 404 -5.64 2.37 21.80
N THR A 405 -5.30 3.19 22.80
CA THR A 405 -5.21 2.78 24.21
C THR A 405 -6.57 2.87 24.92
N ASN A 406 -7.29 3.99 24.77
CA ASN A 406 -8.55 4.24 25.47
C ASN A 406 -9.78 4.19 24.56
N GLY A 407 -9.58 4.22 23.23
CA GLY A 407 -10.62 4.19 22.21
C GLY A 407 -11.39 5.50 22.07
N GLU A 408 -10.88 6.60 22.59
CA GLU A 408 -11.45 7.94 22.36
C GLU A 408 -11.35 8.31 20.90
N ILE A 409 -12.38 8.98 20.39
CA ILE A 409 -12.48 9.41 18.99
C ILE A 409 -12.42 10.93 18.94
N GLU A 410 -11.53 11.44 18.11
CA GLU A 410 -11.49 12.84 17.75
C GLU A 410 -11.87 13.00 16.28
N ILE A 411 -12.73 13.99 15.99
CA ILE A 411 -13.29 14.23 14.65
C ILE A 411 -12.78 15.57 14.14
N PHE A 412 -12.36 15.58 12.88
CA PHE A 412 -11.85 16.74 12.16
C PHE A 412 -12.63 16.93 10.87
N HIS A 413 -13.26 18.10 10.70
CA HIS A 413 -14.01 18.43 9.49
C HIS A 413 -13.15 19.20 8.45
N SER A 414 -11.99 19.68 8.87
CA SER A 414 -11.04 20.36 7.99
C SER A 414 -9.62 19.82 8.17
N ARG A 415 -8.79 20.06 7.16
CA ARG A 415 -7.36 19.81 7.23
C ARG A 415 -6.70 20.67 8.30
N GLU A 416 -7.07 21.94 8.39
CA GLU A 416 -6.49 22.88 9.35
C GLU A 416 -6.68 22.41 10.80
N ASP A 417 -7.87 21.91 11.15
CA ASP A 417 -8.14 21.38 12.50
C ASP A 417 -7.28 20.14 12.81
N PHE A 418 -7.07 19.29 11.81
CA PHE A 418 -6.21 18.11 11.94
C PHE A 418 -4.73 18.50 12.09
N ASP A 419 -4.25 19.45 11.29
CA ASP A 419 -2.88 19.96 11.35
C ASP A 419 -2.60 20.70 12.67
N ASP A 420 -3.58 21.46 13.20
CA ASP A 420 -3.48 22.10 14.50
C ASP A 420 -3.40 21.07 15.64
N TRP A 421 -4.17 19.99 15.55
CA TRP A 421 -4.10 18.88 16.49
C TRP A 421 -2.73 18.19 16.44
N LEU A 422 -2.20 17.86 15.25
CA LEU A 422 -0.87 17.28 15.08
C LEU A 422 0.23 18.19 15.62
N ALA A 423 0.07 19.51 15.49
CA ALA A 423 1.03 20.47 16.01
C ALA A 423 0.87 20.73 17.53
N GLY A 424 -0.07 20.07 18.21
CA GLY A 424 -0.37 20.32 19.62
C GLY A 424 -0.93 21.71 19.91
N ARG A 425 -1.44 22.41 18.87
CA ARG A 425 -2.03 23.73 19.02
C ARG A 425 -3.47 23.63 19.50
N ALA A 426 -3.89 24.61 20.31
CA ALA A 426 -5.29 24.69 20.71
C ALA A 426 -6.19 24.84 19.49
N ARG A 427 -7.13 23.90 19.31
CA ARG A 427 -8.12 23.99 18.22
C ARG A 427 -8.90 25.29 18.34
N LYS A 428 -9.09 25.97 17.24
CA LYS A 428 -10.20 26.92 17.13
C LYS A 428 -11.45 26.08 17.39
N LYS A 429 -12.15 26.33 18.54
CA LYS A 429 -13.46 25.71 18.72
C LYS A 429 -14.22 25.88 17.43
N PRO A 430 -14.83 24.78 16.85
CA PRO A 430 -15.71 24.96 15.71
C PRO A 430 -16.61 26.15 16.09
N GLN A 431 -16.67 27.14 15.24
CA GLN A 431 -17.66 28.21 15.47
C GLN A 431 -18.97 27.46 15.55
N GLY A 432 -19.44 27.24 16.76
CA GLY A 432 -20.70 26.57 17.04
C GLY A 432 -21.72 27.24 16.14
N PHE A 433 -22.60 26.46 15.56
CA PHE A 433 -23.69 27.01 14.75
C PHE A 433 -24.07 28.37 15.31
N THR A 434 -24.01 29.40 14.49
CA THR A 434 -24.49 30.71 14.95
C THR A 434 -25.89 30.48 15.44
N PRO A 435 -26.35 31.21 16.46
CA PRO A 435 -27.73 31.09 16.98
C PRO A 435 -28.77 31.09 15.83
N GLU A 436 -28.46 31.76 14.74
CA GLU A 436 -29.29 31.77 13.52
C GLU A 436 -29.27 30.42 12.80
N MET A 437 -28.10 29.75 12.65
CA MET A 437 -27.99 28.42 12.02
C MET A 437 -28.64 27.34 12.92
N GLU A 438 -28.55 27.44 14.24
CA GLU A 438 -29.27 26.54 15.15
C GLU A 438 -30.79 26.69 15.01
N LYS A 439 -31.26 27.91 14.87
CA LYS A 439 -32.68 28.20 14.63
C LYS A 439 -33.14 27.65 13.28
N GLU A 440 -32.38 27.90 12.20
CA GLU A 440 -32.68 27.33 10.87
C GLU A 440 -32.73 25.80 10.88
N MET A 441 -31.78 25.14 11.54
CA MET A 441 -31.75 23.68 11.70
C MET A 441 -32.98 23.18 12.52
N GLN A 442 -33.41 23.90 13.54
CA GLN A 442 -34.63 23.57 14.28
C GLN A 442 -35.87 23.73 13.41
N ASP A 443 -35.96 24.79 12.62
CA ASP A 443 -37.06 25.05 11.70
C ASP A 443 -37.14 23.98 10.58
N ILE A 444 -35.99 23.56 10.02
CA ILE A 444 -35.91 22.46 9.05
C ILE A 444 -36.34 21.12 9.68
N ARG A 445 -35.92 20.83 10.92
CA ARG A 445 -36.36 19.62 11.64
C ARG A 445 -37.87 19.63 11.89
N ALA A 446 -38.43 20.75 12.25
CA ALA A 446 -39.88 20.89 12.47
C ALA A 446 -40.66 20.69 11.17
N LEU A 447 -40.17 21.24 10.04
CA LEU A 447 -40.75 21.04 8.72
C LEU A 447 -40.72 19.59 8.27
N LEU A 448 -39.57 18.90 8.47
CA LEU A 448 -39.43 17.48 8.14
C LEU A 448 -40.33 16.58 8.99
N GLN A 449 -40.45 16.85 10.26
CA GLN A 449 -41.38 16.12 11.14
C GLN A 449 -42.86 16.37 10.77
N GLY A 450 -43.18 17.59 10.36
CA GLY A 450 -44.50 17.93 9.86
C GLY A 450 -44.83 17.23 8.53
N ALA A 451 -43.85 17.11 7.61
CA ALA A 451 -43.99 16.38 6.36
C ALA A 451 -44.13 14.85 6.58
N LEU A 452 -43.33 14.26 7.48
CA LEU A 452 -43.47 12.86 7.88
C LEU A 452 -44.84 12.52 8.45
N LYS A 453 -45.38 13.34 9.36
CA LYS A 453 -46.72 13.17 9.87
C LYS A 453 -47.84 13.29 8.83
N LYS A 454 -47.63 14.08 7.78
CA LYS A 454 -48.56 14.16 6.65
C LYS A 454 -48.51 12.90 5.76
N ILE A 455 -47.32 12.34 5.54
CA ILE A 455 -47.13 11.12 4.77
C ILE A 455 -47.75 9.92 5.52
N GLU A 456 -47.58 9.82 6.83
CA GLU A 456 -48.22 8.79 7.65
C GLU A 456 -49.75 8.86 7.64
N LYS A 457 -50.32 10.05 7.48
CA LYS A 457 -51.77 10.23 7.34
C LYS A 457 -52.35 9.92 5.96
N ILE A 458 -51.51 9.82 4.91
CA ILE A 458 -51.90 9.50 3.55
C ILE A 458 -51.77 8.01 3.25
N SER A 459 -50.99 7.28 4.07
CA SER A 459 -50.76 5.85 3.91
C SER A 459 -51.74 4.92 4.62
N PHE A 460 -52.90 5.43 5.07
CA PHE A 460 -54.04 4.65 5.58
C PHE A 460 -55.27 4.82 4.71
#